data_347303d48a9f116753ecae27dc2c74d7
#
_entry.id   347303d48a9f116753ecae27dc2c74d7
#
_cell.length_a   1.000
_cell.length_b   1.000
_cell.length_c   1.000
_cell.angle_alpha   90.00
_cell.angle_beta   90.00
_cell.angle_gamma   90.00
#
_symmetry.space_group_name_H-M   'P 1'
#
loop_
_entity.id
_entity.type
_entity.pdbx_description
1 polymer ?
#
loop_
_entity_poly.entity_id
_entity_poly.type
_entity_poly.pdbx_seq_one_letter_code
_entity_poly.pdbx_strand_id
1 'polypeptide(L)'
;MLDGEGADDGTMATMTTHSGQNSAAAPASCEASQEAFTDLVQQVGGNRVAVDTLVGPGGDTHVFQPGPTQVRQLSAAHLVVVNGLGFEGWMPRLIGSSGYKGPVVEAAHGVDALKADPHHHHHHGDKDVHDDDGDDHDHDHDHDHGGHDADGHDRDGHDADHHGHDADHDHDGDDAGDYDHGAGHDGHDGHGAAPDGDHAGHDHDAAAPAGAAGKSGHAHHHHHGGLDPHAWQDVSNVRLYVKNIAEGLCKAAPADCEGFQDRARAYTEHLKELDQEIRMAVDAIPAERRRVMVSHAAFGYYQRAYGITFMAPVGVSTEEEPSAAVVASLIRQAREQKVQAFFFENNSDPRLLKRMASELKNVTVGELYADSLSPLGGPASDYISMMRFNTRTLMNALRAQPK
;
A
#
# COMPACT_ATOMS: atom_id res chain seq x y z
N MET A 1 -70.23 25.07 66.82
CA MET A 1 -69.93 26.43 67.21
C MET A 1 -68.60 26.81 66.69
N LEU A 2 -68.66 27.70 65.74
CA LEU A 2 -67.70 28.77 65.40
C LEU A 2 -66.32 28.32 64.87
N ASP A 3 -66.09 28.38 63.57
CA ASP A 3 -65.67 29.54 62.73
C ASP A 3 -64.18 29.85 62.93
N GLY A 4 -63.42 29.80 61.81
CA GLY A 4 -62.04 30.29 61.69
C GLY A 4 -61.54 30.08 60.26
N GLU A 5 -62.00 30.91 59.31
CA GLU A 5 -61.40 31.08 58.01
C GLU A 5 -59.96 31.65 58.14
N GLY A 6 -59.03 31.09 57.45
CA GLY A 6 -57.69 31.63 57.24
C GLY A 6 -57.28 31.38 55.78
N ALA A 7 -57.49 32.38 54.95
CA ALA A 7 -57.04 32.43 53.59
C ALA A 7 -55.52 32.56 53.60
N ASP A 8 -54.82 31.57 52.99
CA ASP A 8 -53.39 31.65 52.72
C ASP A 8 -53.18 31.84 51.22
N ASP A 9 -52.68 33.01 50.90
CA ASP A 9 -52.38 33.51 49.58
C ASP A 9 -51.11 32.85 49.05
N GLY A 10 -51.31 31.69 48.36
CA GLY A 10 -50.21 30.93 47.75
C GLY A 10 -49.75 31.56 46.44
N THR A 11 -48.74 32.41 46.53
CA THR A 11 -48.01 32.94 45.36
C THR A 11 -47.39 31.80 44.60
N MET A 12 -47.96 31.39 43.47
CA MET A 12 -47.35 30.46 42.48
C MET A 12 -46.14 31.13 41.86
N ALA A 13 -44.95 30.67 42.30
CA ALA A 13 -43.70 30.92 41.59
C ALA A 13 -43.70 30.09 40.27
N THR A 14 -43.93 30.75 39.16
CA THR A 14 -43.72 30.21 37.83
C THR A 14 -42.23 29.90 37.63
N MET A 15 -41.85 28.63 37.80
CA MET A 15 -40.54 28.13 37.33
C MET A 15 -40.53 28.14 35.80
N THR A 16 -39.93 29.18 35.25
CA THR A 16 -39.54 29.19 33.84
C THR A 16 -38.40 28.19 33.64
N THR A 17 -38.71 26.97 33.21
CA THR A 17 -37.74 26.05 32.73
C THR A 17 -37.17 26.61 31.42
N HIS A 18 -36.02 27.27 31.52
CA HIS A 18 -35.16 27.48 30.37
C HIS A 18 -34.70 26.11 29.90
N SER A 19 -35.43 25.49 28.99
CA SER A 19 -34.93 24.45 28.13
C SER A 19 -33.92 25.12 27.20
N GLY A 20 -32.65 25.19 27.65
CA GLY A 20 -31.53 25.47 26.78
C GLY A 20 -31.52 24.37 25.73
N GLN A 21 -32.08 24.62 24.58
CA GLN A 21 -31.80 23.85 23.36
C GLN A 21 -30.31 24.04 23.11
N ASN A 22 -29.52 23.11 23.62
CA ASN A 22 -28.14 22.91 23.20
C ASN A 22 -28.23 22.47 21.73
N SER A 23 -28.28 23.43 20.83
CA SER A 23 -28.11 23.17 19.39
C SER A 23 -26.70 22.62 19.24
N ALA A 24 -26.57 21.30 19.32
CA ALA A 24 -25.33 20.66 19.03
C ALA A 24 -24.95 21.06 17.61
N ALA A 25 -23.81 21.72 17.45
CA ALA A 25 -23.26 22.03 16.13
C ALA A 25 -23.17 20.73 15.32
N ALA A 26 -23.44 20.85 14.01
CA ALA A 26 -23.26 19.70 13.12
C ALA A 26 -21.84 19.11 13.27
N PRO A 27 -21.68 17.78 13.19
CA PRO A 27 -20.39 17.16 13.32
C PRO A 27 -19.43 17.67 12.23
N ALA A 28 -18.15 17.82 12.56
CA ALA A 28 -17.13 18.17 11.59
C ALA A 28 -16.94 17.01 10.60
N SER A 29 -16.92 17.30 9.29
CA SER A 29 -16.62 16.29 8.28
C SER A 29 -15.12 16.07 8.18
N CYS A 30 -14.69 14.82 8.14
CA CYS A 30 -13.29 14.41 8.01
C CYS A 30 -13.18 13.36 6.91
N GLU A 31 -12.18 13.51 6.04
CA GLU A 31 -11.81 12.49 5.06
C GLU A 31 -10.52 11.79 5.51
N ALA A 32 -10.56 10.48 5.60
CA ALA A 32 -9.39 9.66 5.86
C ALA A 32 -8.97 8.92 4.59
N SER A 33 -7.66 8.70 4.40
CA SER A 33 -7.14 8.07 3.19
C SER A 33 -7.54 6.61 3.06
N GLN A 34 -7.62 5.87 4.18
CA GLN A 34 -7.99 4.45 4.22
C GLN A 34 -8.74 4.08 5.51
N GLU A 35 -9.29 2.87 5.57
CA GLU A 35 -10.17 2.39 6.64
C GLU A 35 -9.54 2.38 8.03
N ALA A 36 -8.26 1.95 8.16
CA ALA A 36 -7.58 1.94 9.46
C ALA A 36 -7.48 3.35 10.06
N PHE A 37 -7.25 4.37 9.24
CA PHE A 37 -7.21 5.76 9.71
C PHE A 37 -8.62 6.32 9.95
N THR A 38 -9.61 5.88 9.18
CA THR A 38 -11.03 6.17 9.43
C THR A 38 -11.41 5.69 10.83
N ASP A 39 -11.03 4.47 11.21
CA ASP A 39 -11.24 3.95 12.57
C ASP A 39 -10.55 4.84 13.63
N LEU A 40 -9.26 5.15 13.46
CA LEU A 40 -8.52 5.98 14.42
C LEU A 40 -9.13 7.36 14.58
N VAL A 41 -9.57 8.00 13.49
CA VAL A 41 -10.28 9.29 13.53
C VAL A 41 -11.60 9.15 14.25
N GLN A 42 -12.35 8.08 14.02
CA GLN A 42 -13.62 7.81 14.69
C GLN A 42 -13.45 7.54 16.18
N GLN A 43 -12.39 6.82 16.58
CA GLN A 43 -12.06 6.57 18.00
C GLN A 43 -11.77 7.87 18.75
N VAL A 44 -11.07 8.81 18.12
CA VAL A 44 -10.72 10.11 18.71
C VAL A 44 -11.87 11.09 18.60
N GLY A 45 -12.51 11.16 17.43
CA GLY A 45 -13.60 12.11 17.11
C GLY A 45 -14.92 11.80 17.79
N GLY A 46 -15.23 10.50 17.96
CA GLY A 46 -16.51 10.05 18.48
C GLY A 46 -17.69 10.54 17.60
N ASN A 47 -18.80 10.83 18.22
CA ASN A 47 -20.00 11.35 17.53
C ASN A 47 -19.92 12.84 17.12
N ARG A 48 -18.78 13.49 17.37
CA ARG A 48 -18.54 14.90 17.01
C ARG A 48 -17.89 15.04 15.62
N VAL A 49 -17.51 13.93 14.99
CA VAL A 49 -16.89 13.90 13.68
C VAL A 49 -17.64 12.90 12.79
N ALA A 50 -17.99 13.32 11.59
CA ALA A 50 -18.45 12.43 10.53
C ALA A 50 -17.22 12.11 9.66
N VAL A 51 -16.85 10.83 9.61
CA VAL A 51 -15.64 10.39 8.90
C VAL A 51 -16.03 9.58 7.68
N ASP A 52 -15.52 9.97 6.53
CA ASP A 52 -15.62 9.22 5.29
C ASP A 52 -14.23 8.74 4.84
N THR A 53 -14.20 7.65 4.08
CA THR A 53 -12.97 7.05 3.58
C THR A 53 -12.81 7.31 2.09
N LEU A 54 -11.63 7.78 1.66
CA LEU A 54 -11.34 8.04 0.24
C LEU A 54 -11.10 6.74 -0.53
N VAL A 55 -10.38 5.79 0.06
CA VAL A 55 -10.17 4.45 -0.50
C VAL A 55 -11.08 3.48 0.23
N GLY A 56 -12.10 2.98 -0.44
CA GLY A 56 -13.10 2.10 0.16
C GLY A 56 -12.58 0.70 0.47
N PRO A 57 -13.45 -0.15 1.07
CA PRO A 57 -13.10 -1.49 1.52
C PRO A 57 -12.42 -2.35 0.46
N GLY A 58 -11.28 -2.94 0.85
CA GLY A 58 -10.50 -3.80 -0.04
C GLY A 58 -9.76 -3.07 -1.16
N GLY A 59 -9.78 -1.73 -1.16
CA GLY A 59 -9.00 -0.93 -2.09
C GLY A 59 -7.51 -0.91 -1.72
N ASP A 60 -6.68 -0.82 -2.74
CA ASP A 60 -5.24 -0.67 -2.58
C ASP A 60 -4.87 0.82 -2.64
N THR A 61 -4.41 1.37 -1.51
CA THR A 61 -4.08 2.80 -1.40
C THR A 61 -2.84 3.17 -2.19
N HIS A 62 -1.89 2.27 -2.40
CA HIS A 62 -0.65 2.53 -3.13
C HIS A 62 -0.93 2.91 -4.59
N VAL A 63 -1.87 2.20 -5.23
CA VAL A 63 -2.19 2.35 -6.66
C VAL A 63 -3.54 3.03 -6.92
N PHE A 64 -4.15 3.61 -5.89
CA PHE A 64 -5.45 4.23 -5.99
C PHE A 64 -5.47 5.41 -6.95
N GLN A 65 -6.50 5.48 -7.77
CA GLN A 65 -6.73 6.58 -8.70
C GLN A 65 -8.02 7.32 -8.33
N PRO A 66 -7.92 8.51 -7.70
CA PRO A 66 -9.08 9.30 -7.32
C PRO A 66 -9.91 9.73 -8.52
N GLY A 67 -11.22 9.56 -8.41
CA GLY A 67 -12.18 10.01 -9.39
C GLY A 67 -12.94 11.28 -8.97
N PRO A 68 -13.95 11.70 -9.76
CA PRO A 68 -14.76 12.89 -9.44
C PRO A 68 -15.49 12.83 -8.09
N THR A 69 -15.74 11.63 -7.57
CA THR A 69 -16.38 11.45 -6.26
C THR A 69 -15.44 11.89 -5.15
N GLN A 70 -14.19 11.45 -5.17
CA GLN A 70 -13.16 11.83 -4.19
C GLN A 70 -12.84 13.34 -4.26
N VAL A 71 -12.86 13.93 -5.45
CA VAL A 71 -12.72 15.38 -5.63
C VAL A 71 -13.83 16.13 -4.88
N ARG A 72 -15.09 15.67 -4.99
CA ARG A 72 -16.22 16.29 -4.28
C ARG A 72 -16.15 16.08 -2.77
N GLN A 73 -15.83 14.86 -2.32
CA GLN A 73 -15.63 14.54 -0.90
C GLN A 73 -14.60 15.50 -0.30
N LEU A 74 -13.41 15.56 -0.91
CA LEU A 74 -12.33 16.38 -0.40
C LEU A 74 -12.67 17.87 -0.39
N SER A 75 -13.37 18.38 -1.42
CA SER A 75 -13.77 19.79 -1.48
C SER A 75 -14.71 20.22 -0.36
N ALA A 76 -15.45 19.26 0.21
CA ALA A 76 -16.43 19.49 1.28
C ALA A 76 -15.86 19.20 2.70
N ALA A 77 -14.64 18.63 2.78
CA ALA A 77 -14.04 18.24 4.04
C ALA A 77 -13.61 19.43 4.89
N HIS A 78 -13.77 19.31 6.21
CA HIS A 78 -13.20 20.26 7.19
C HIS A 78 -11.78 19.88 7.59
N LEU A 79 -11.45 18.59 7.51
CA LEU A 79 -10.15 18.02 7.83
C LEU A 79 -9.86 16.84 6.91
N VAL A 80 -8.61 16.69 6.50
CA VAL A 80 -8.12 15.52 5.79
C VAL A 80 -7.04 14.84 6.63
N VAL A 81 -7.13 13.53 6.79
CA VAL A 81 -6.15 12.72 7.50
C VAL A 81 -5.53 11.73 6.53
N VAL A 82 -4.23 11.79 6.41
CA VAL A 82 -3.41 10.89 5.58
C VAL A 82 -2.39 10.17 6.46
N ASN A 83 -1.86 9.06 5.98
CA ASN A 83 -0.72 8.43 6.65
C ASN A 83 0.52 9.34 6.60
N GLY A 84 0.86 9.83 5.43
CA GLY A 84 2.17 10.42 5.14
C GLY A 84 3.18 9.36 4.72
N LEU A 85 4.48 9.64 4.85
CA LEU A 85 5.59 8.74 4.48
C LEU A 85 5.54 8.29 3.00
N GLY A 86 4.80 9.01 2.14
CA GLY A 86 4.67 8.69 0.72
C GLY A 86 3.59 7.65 0.38
N PHE A 87 2.78 7.21 1.36
CA PHE A 87 1.75 6.18 1.15
C PHE A 87 0.71 6.61 0.12
N GLU A 88 0.21 7.85 0.23
CA GLU A 88 -0.78 8.42 -0.67
C GLU A 88 -0.12 9.28 -1.76
N GLY A 89 0.66 8.67 -2.65
CA GLY A 89 1.35 9.38 -3.73
C GLY A 89 0.43 10.19 -4.66
N TRP A 90 -0.85 9.85 -4.70
CA TRP A 90 -1.91 10.52 -5.46
C TRP A 90 -2.53 11.74 -4.74
N MET A 91 -2.38 11.88 -3.43
CA MET A 91 -3.04 12.90 -2.61
C MET A 91 -2.72 14.35 -3.03
N PRO A 92 -1.47 14.72 -3.38
CA PRO A 92 -1.17 16.10 -3.82
C PRO A 92 -1.96 16.49 -5.07
N ARG A 93 -2.16 15.56 -6.02
CA ARG A 93 -2.97 15.80 -7.23
C ARG A 93 -4.46 15.96 -6.89
N LEU A 94 -4.96 15.14 -5.97
CA LEU A 94 -6.36 15.22 -5.52
C LEU A 94 -6.63 16.56 -4.81
N ILE A 95 -5.77 16.98 -3.89
CA ILE A 95 -5.85 18.29 -3.22
C ILE A 95 -5.87 19.42 -4.25
N GLY A 96 -4.96 19.38 -5.23
CA GLY A 96 -4.90 20.38 -6.29
C GLY A 96 -6.17 20.46 -7.13
N SER A 97 -6.76 19.32 -7.50
CA SER A 97 -7.96 19.25 -8.32
C SER A 97 -9.27 19.56 -7.58
N SER A 98 -9.34 19.27 -6.27
CA SER A 98 -10.50 19.53 -5.44
C SER A 98 -10.65 20.98 -5.02
N GLY A 99 -9.57 21.77 -5.10
CA GLY A 99 -9.53 23.13 -4.55
C GLY A 99 -9.56 23.19 -3.03
N TYR A 100 -9.35 22.08 -2.35
CA TYR A 100 -9.30 21.98 -0.89
C TYR A 100 -8.24 22.92 -0.30
N LYS A 101 -8.61 23.64 0.76
CA LYS A 101 -7.76 24.63 1.47
C LYS A 101 -7.71 24.37 2.98
N GLY A 102 -8.39 23.34 3.43
CA GLY A 102 -8.42 22.97 4.84
C GLY A 102 -7.13 22.36 5.33
N PRO A 103 -7.04 22.02 6.62
CA PRO A 103 -5.90 21.38 7.22
C PRO A 103 -5.77 19.91 6.76
N VAL A 104 -4.51 19.48 6.51
CA VAL A 104 -4.14 18.09 6.29
C VAL A 104 -3.31 17.62 7.49
N VAL A 105 -3.69 16.50 8.06
CA VAL A 105 -2.96 15.83 9.15
C VAL A 105 -2.23 14.63 8.57
N GLU A 106 -0.92 14.64 8.65
CA GLU A 106 -0.10 13.44 8.44
C GLU A 106 -0.04 12.68 9.76
N ALA A 107 -0.75 11.55 9.83
CA ALA A 107 -0.88 10.77 11.05
C ALA A 107 0.48 10.22 11.52
N ALA A 108 1.35 9.81 10.59
CA ALA A 108 2.69 9.31 10.89
C ALA A 108 3.73 10.42 11.21
N HIS A 109 3.31 11.69 11.30
CA HIS A 109 4.26 12.77 11.64
C HIS A 109 5.00 12.49 12.94
N GLY A 110 6.35 12.54 12.91
CA GLY A 110 7.22 12.31 14.06
C GLY A 110 7.53 10.84 14.36
N VAL A 111 7.09 9.90 13.50
CA VAL A 111 7.52 8.50 13.56
C VAL A 111 8.99 8.39 13.14
N ASP A 112 9.75 7.53 13.82
CA ASP A 112 11.08 7.11 13.37
C ASP A 112 10.93 6.17 12.16
N ALA A 113 10.97 6.77 10.96
CA ALA A 113 10.62 6.10 9.73
C ALA A 113 11.69 5.09 9.30
N LEU A 114 11.26 3.89 8.91
CA LEU A 114 12.10 2.90 8.25
C LEU A 114 12.35 3.32 6.80
N LYS A 115 13.54 3.01 6.30
CA LYS A 115 13.81 3.07 4.87
C LYS A 115 13.17 1.87 4.19
N ALA A 116 12.51 2.11 3.07
CA ALA A 116 12.14 1.05 2.17
C ALA A 116 13.44 0.39 1.66
N ASP A 117 13.60 -0.90 1.92
CA ASP A 117 14.75 -1.63 1.39
C ASP A 117 14.50 -1.89 -0.10
N PRO A 118 15.28 -1.28 -1.01
CA PRO A 118 15.03 -1.43 -2.44
C PRO A 118 15.32 -2.85 -2.95
N HIS A 119 16.02 -3.67 -2.16
CA HIS A 119 16.42 -5.01 -2.58
C HIS A 119 16.67 -5.93 -1.37
N HIS A 120 15.77 -6.86 -1.09
CA HIS A 120 16.09 -8.07 -0.31
C HIS A 120 17.01 -9.03 -1.09
N HIS A 121 18.07 -8.52 -1.70
CA HIS A 121 19.17 -9.34 -2.18
C HIS A 121 20.18 -9.46 -1.05
N HIS A 122 20.00 -10.43 -0.19
CA HIS A 122 21.10 -10.89 0.64
C HIS A 122 22.18 -11.46 -0.30
N HIS A 123 23.10 -10.60 -0.72
CA HIS A 123 24.41 -11.06 -1.11
C HIS A 123 25.01 -11.68 0.16
N HIS A 124 24.98 -12.99 0.24
CA HIS A 124 25.99 -13.69 1.01
C HIS A 124 27.31 -13.32 0.35
N GLY A 125 28.01 -12.36 0.96
CA GLY A 125 29.40 -12.13 0.64
C GLY A 125 30.13 -13.43 0.92
N ASP A 126 30.52 -14.13 -0.14
CA ASP A 126 31.63 -15.02 -0.10
C ASP A 126 32.79 -14.17 0.41
N LYS A 127 33.19 -14.41 1.65
CA LYS A 127 34.45 -13.96 2.16
C LYS A 127 35.50 -14.83 1.46
N ASP A 128 35.92 -14.39 0.29
CA ASP A 128 37.20 -14.80 -0.23
C ASP A 128 38.23 -14.28 0.76
N VAL A 129 38.72 -15.20 1.55
CA VAL A 129 39.94 -15.04 2.34
C VAL A 129 41.07 -15.02 1.32
N HIS A 130 41.46 -13.85 0.86
CA HIS A 130 42.76 -13.69 0.23
C HIS A 130 43.77 -13.63 1.34
N ASP A 131 44.48 -14.76 1.48
CA ASP A 131 45.75 -14.79 2.17
C ASP A 131 46.74 -13.92 1.37
N ASP A 132 47.19 -12.88 2.03
CA ASP A 132 48.16 -11.90 1.59
C ASP A 132 49.54 -12.53 1.81
N ASP A 133 50.11 -13.19 0.78
CA ASP A 133 51.51 -13.51 0.72
C ASP A 133 52.16 -12.60 -0.34
N GLY A 134 52.91 -11.63 0.17
CA GLY A 134 53.72 -10.75 -0.63
C GLY A 134 54.86 -11.48 -1.31
N ASP A 135 55.08 -11.16 -2.57
CA ASP A 135 56.39 -11.26 -3.21
C ASP A 135 56.50 -10.18 -4.29
N ASP A 136 57.45 -9.27 -4.01
CA ASP A 136 58.02 -8.30 -4.93
C ASP A 136 58.68 -9.00 -6.13
N HIS A 137 58.24 -8.64 -7.34
CA HIS A 137 59.14 -8.70 -8.51
C HIS A 137 58.80 -7.61 -9.53
N ASP A 138 59.68 -6.60 -9.57
CA ASP A 138 59.94 -5.71 -10.69
C ASP A 138 60.35 -6.50 -11.93
N HIS A 139 59.75 -6.27 -13.07
CA HIS A 139 60.39 -6.38 -14.39
C HIS A 139 59.67 -5.49 -15.41
N ASP A 140 60.37 -4.40 -15.75
CA ASP A 140 60.29 -3.69 -17.02
C ASP A 140 60.62 -4.60 -18.19
N HIS A 141 59.85 -4.56 -19.28
CA HIS A 141 60.33 -4.75 -20.65
C HIS A 141 59.33 -4.20 -21.67
N ASP A 142 59.77 -3.14 -22.34
CA ASP A 142 59.36 -2.69 -23.66
C ASP A 142 59.68 -3.77 -24.73
N HIS A 143 58.88 -3.77 -25.83
CA HIS A 143 59.19 -3.96 -27.26
C HIS A 143 57.95 -4.49 -27.99
N ASP A 144 57.33 -3.77 -28.85
CA ASP A 144 57.51 -3.33 -30.26
C ASP A 144 57.51 -4.46 -31.30
N HIS A 145 56.62 -4.25 -32.26
CA HIS A 145 56.54 -4.66 -33.67
C HIS A 145 56.23 -6.11 -34.14
N GLY A 146 55.31 -6.07 -35.12
CA GLY A 146 55.45 -6.82 -36.40
C GLY A 146 54.45 -7.98 -36.56
N GLY A 147 53.50 -7.91 -37.30
CA GLY A 147 53.15 -8.00 -38.70
C GLY A 147 53.33 -9.42 -39.30
N HIS A 148 52.39 -9.70 -40.18
CA HIS A 148 52.36 -10.69 -41.27
C HIS A 148 51.51 -11.96 -41.08
N ASP A 149 50.44 -11.94 -41.86
CA ASP A 149 50.12 -12.72 -43.09
C ASP A 149 49.78 -14.22 -42.93
N ALA A 150 48.54 -14.44 -43.29
CA ALA A 150 48.07 -15.20 -44.46
C ALA A 150 48.12 -16.75 -44.45
N ASP A 151 47.05 -17.25 -45.06
CA ASP A 151 46.87 -18.57 -45.70
C ASP A 151 46.50 -19.74 -44.77
N GLY A 152 45.44 -20.43 -44.92
CA GLY A 152 44.67 -20.84 -46.11
C GLY A 152 44.38 -22.35 -45.98
N HIS A 153 43.30 -22.75 -46.57
CA HIS A 153 42.95 -24.13 -46.94
C HIS A 153 42.32 -25.01 -45.85
N ASP A 154 41.23 -25.42 -46.11
CA ASP A 154 40.46 -26.26 -47.01
C ASP A 154 39.82 -27.47 -46.30
N ARG A 155 38.54 -27.59 -46.57
CA ARG A 155 37.80 -28.77 -47.01
C ARG A 155 37.51 -29.95 -46.09
N ASP A 156 36.29 -30.25 -46.28
CA ASP A 156 35.53 -31.52 -46.45
C ASP A 156 34.84 -31.99 -45.19
N GLY A 157 33.57 -32.18 -45.10
CA GLY A 157 32.55 -32.66 -46.08
C GLY A 157 31.92 -33.93 -45.51
N HIS A 158 30.66 -34.12 -45.84
CA HIS A 158 29.87 -35.34 -45.70
C HIS A 158 28.98 -35.44 -44.46
N ASP A 159 27.73 -35.30 -44.78
CA ASP A 159 26.62 -36.20 -45.19
C ASP A 159 25.88 -36.79 -43.99
N ALA A 160 24.67 -36.41 -43.87
CA ALA A 160 23.42 -37.04 -44.34
C ALA A 160 23.07 -38.33 -43.60
N ASP A 161 21.89 -38.37 -43.03
CA ASP A 161 20.74 -39.20 -43.38
C ASP A 161 19.70 -39.18 -42.29
N HIS A 162 18.52 -38.72 -42.62
CA HIS A 162 17.21 -39.38 -42.82
C HIS A 162 16.69 -40.32 -41.70
N HIS A 163 15.49 -40.00 -41.30
CA HIS A 163 14.20 -40.73 -41.28
C HIS A 163 13.33 -40.07 -40.20
N GLY A 164 12.17 -39.57 -40.38
CA GLY A 164 11.03 -39.86 -41.22
C GLY A 164 10.13 -40.97 -40.66
N HIS A 165 8.96 -40.59 -40.15
CA HIS A 165 7.67 -41.27 -40.15
C HIS A 165 6.77 -40.62 -39.12
N ASP A 166 5.77 -39.89 -39.53
CA ASP A 166 4.43 -40.23 -40.02
C ASP A 166 3.50 -40.95 -39.07
N ALA A 167 2.39 -40.31 -39.01
CA ALA A 167 0.99 -40.77 -39.14
C ALA A 167 0.34 -41.20 -37.83
N ASP A 168 -0.75 -40.74 -37.53
CA ASP A 168 -2.09 -40.54 -38.03
C ASP A 168 -3.15 -40.97 -37.00
N HIS A 169 -4.30 -40.35 -37.17
CA HIS A 169 -5.66 -40.83 -36.86
C HIS A 169 -6.15 -40.67 -35.43
N ASP A 170 -7.32 -40.26 -35.18
CA ASP A 170 -8.53 -39.79 -35.88
C ASP A 170 -9.62 -39.67 -34.81
N HIS A 171 -10.58 -38.77 -35.09
CA HIS A 171 -12.04 -38.86 -34.84
C HIS A 171 -12.54 -39.04 -33.41
N ASP A 172 -13.57 -38.51 -32.98
CA ASP A 172 -14.79 -37.88 -33.47
C ASP A 172 -15.56 -37.32 -32.30
N GLY A 173 -16.41 -36.39 -32.53
CA GLY A 173 -17.82 -36.40 -32.28
C GLY A 173 -18.36 -35.13 -31.61
N ASP A 174 -18.93 -34.32 -32.44
CA ASP A 174 -20.28 -33.74 -32.41
C ASP A 174 -20.92 -33.46 -31.04
N ASP A 175 -21.32 -32.23 -30.79
CA ASP A 175 -22.74 -31.92 -30.87
C ASP A 175 -23.01 -30.41 -30.98
N ALA A 176 -23.97 -30.09 -31.83
CA ALA A 176 -24.43 -28.82 -32.29
C ALA A 176 -25.38 -28.15 -31.28
N GLY A 177 -25.41 -26.85 -31.32
CA GLY A 177 -26.42 -26.03 -30.67
C GLY A 177 -26.49 -24.64 -31.29
N ASP A 178 -27.19 -24.63 -32.43
CA ASP A 178 -27.66 -23.54 -33.26
C ASP A 178 -28.68 -22.66 -32.50
N TYR A 179 -28.66 -21.35 -32.74
CA TYR A 179 -29.80 -20.41 -32.83
C TYR A 179 -29.22 -19.02 -33.09
N ASP A 180 -29.28 -18.57 -34.26
CA ASP A 180 -30.19 -17.93 -35.17
C ASP A 180 -30.38 -16.43 -34.98
N HIS A 181 -29.96 -15.75 -36.06
CA HIS A 181 -30.46 -14.56 -36.76
C HIS A 181 -31.03 -13.32 -36.03
N GLY A 182 -30.45 -12.22 -36.46
CA GLY A 182 -31.10 -10.91 -36.44
C GLY A 182 -30.33 -9.88 -37.28
N ALA A 183 -30.58 -9.88 -38.57
CA ALA A 183 -30.12 -8.88 -39.53
C ALA A 183 -30.91 -7.56 -39.39
N GLY A 184 -30.26 -6.46 -39.71
CA GLY A 184 -30.89 -5.17 -39.91
C GLY A 184 -29.95 -4.20 -40.61
N HIS A 185 -30.17 -4.08 -41.87
CA HIS A 185 -29.53 -3.27 -42.90
C HIS A 185 -29.85 -1.77 -42.77
N ASP A 186 -29.03 -1.04 -43.56
CA ASP A 186 -29.23 0.23 -44.32
C ASP A 186 -28.65 1.47 -43.59
N GLY A 187 -27.84 2.28 -44.18
CA GLY A 187 -27.50 2.56 -45.56
C GLY A 187 -27.34 4.08 -45.70
N HIS A 188 -26.49 4.48 -46.65
CA HIS A 188 -26.39 5.77 -47.32
C HIS A 188 -25.31 6.80 -46.95
N ASP A 189 -24.28 6.77 -47.74
CA ASP A 189 -23.71 7.75 -48.65
C ASP A 189 -23.98 9.25 -48.45
N GLY A 190 -22.91 10.01 -48.50
CA GLY A 190 -22.95 11.46 -48.63
C GLY A 190 -21.58 12.06 -48.92
N HIS A 191 -21.21 12.04 -50.21
CA HIS A 191 -20.09 12.80 -50.77
C HIS A 191 -20.28 14.31 -50.65
N GLY A 192 -19.20 15.04 -50.38
CA GLY A 192 -19.16 16.49 -50.50
C GLY A 192 -17.74 17.01 -50.61
N ALA A 193 -17.38 17.38 -51.84
CA ALA A 193 -16.09 17.84 -52.32
C ALA A 193 -15.65 19.20 -51.73
N ALA A 194 -14.34 19.39 -51.77
CA ALA A 194 -13.62 20.65 -51.57
C ALA A 194 -14.02 21.75 -52.60
N PRO A 195 -13.62 23.00 -52.35
CA PRO A 195 -12.59 23.52 -53.27
C PRO A 195 -11.47 24.35 -52.56
N ASP A 196 -10.42 24.38 -53.34
CA ASP A 196 -9.17 25.11 -53.25
C ASP A 196 -9.34 26.64 -53.12
N GLY A 197 -8.33 27.28 -52.50
CA GLY A 197 -8.20 28.72 -52.51
C GLY A 197 -6.79 29.14 -52.03
N ASP A 198 -5.87 29.25 -53.00
CA ASP A 198 -4.60 29.94 -52.91
C ASP A 198 -4.75 31.39 -52.44
N HIS A 199 -3.78 31.93 -51.71
CA HIS A 199 -3.00 33.13 -52.02
C HIS A 199 -1.97 33.50 -50.93
N ALA A 200 -0.72 33.44 -51.34
CA ALA A 200 0.34 34.47 -51.34
C ALA A 200 0.57 35.32 -50.06
N GLY A 201 1.66 35.12 -49.46
CA GLY A 201 2.87 35.88 -49.24
C GLY A 201 2.75 37.29 -48.62
N HIS A 202 3.46 37.47 -47.53
CA HIS A 202 4.28 38.67 -47.29
C HIS A 202 5.30 38.40 -46.20
N ASP A 203 6.56 38.59 -46.61
CA ASP A 203 7.75 38.69 -45.76
C ASP A 203 7.70 39.92 -44.86
N HIS A 204 8.11 39.81 -43.62
CA HIS A 204 8.84 40.84 -42.88
C HIS A 204 9.77 40.23 -41.85
N ASP A 205 11.04 40.43 -42.13
CA ASP A 205 12.16 40.30 -41.19
C ASP A 205 11.97 41.10 -39.91
N ALA A 206 12.21 40.50 -38.75
CA ALA A 206 12.81 41.19 -37.60
C ALA A 206 13.47 40.17 -36.69
N ALA A 207 14.71 40.46 -36.37
CA ALA A 207 15.74 39.69 -35.72
C ALA A 207 15.40 39.22 -34.31
N ALA A 208 15.98 38.07 -33.99
CA ALA A 208 16.02 37.35 -32.73
C ALA A 208 16.67 38.12 -31.56
N PRO A 209 16.49 37.57 -30.29
CA PRO A 209 17.68 36.92 -29.79
C PRO A 209 17.42 35.50 -29.25
N ALA A 210 18.48 34.71 -29.33
CA ALA A 210 18.58 33.34 -28.90
C ALA A 210 18.29 33.18 -27.39
N GLY A 211 17.35 32.29 -27.06
CA GLY A 211 17.06 31.82 -25.73
C GLY A 211 16.92 30.31 -25.72
N ALA A 212 17.93 29.65 -25.22
CA ALA A 212 18.03 28.32 -24.66
C ALA A 212 16.96 27.28 -25.03
N ALA A 213 17.36 26.33 -25.86
CA ALA A 213 16.70 25.04 -26.02
C ALA A 213 16.67 24.32 -24.66
N GLY A 214 15.50 24.32 -24.03
CA GLY A 214 15.21 23.45 -22.90
C GLY A 214 15.17 22.00 -23.40
N LYS A 215 16.20 21.24 -23.11
CA LYS A 215 16.17 19.79 -23.20
C LYS A 215 15.07 19.29 -22.26
N SER A 216 13.98 18.75 -22.79
CA SER A 216 13.06 17.92 -22.04
C SER A 216 13.82 16.64 -21.66
N GLY A 217 14.53 16.73 -20.54
CA GLY A 217 15.05 15.55 -19.87
C GLY A 217 13.86 14.75 -19.39
N HIS A 218 13.64 13.57 -19.95
CA HIS A 218 12.89 12.54 -19.26
C HIS A 218 13.65 12.29 -17.97
N ALA A 219 13.14 12.84 -16.86
CA ALA A 219 13.60 12.50 -15.55
C ALA A 219 13.20 11.03 -15.33
N HIS A 220 14.15 10.12 -15.55
CA HIS A 220 14.09 8.80 -14.97
C HIS A 220 14.15 9.03 -13.47
N HIS A 221 12.99 8.99 -12.84
CA HIS A 221 12.90 8.92 -11.40
C HIS A 221 13.48 7.58 -10.96
N HIS A 222 14.78 7.55 -10.71
CA HIS A 222 15.38 6.50 -9.91
C HIS A 222 14.82 6.69 -8.49
N HIS A 223 13.85 5.91 -8.13
CA HIS A 223 13.36 5.77 -6.75
C HIS A 223 14.47 5.13 -5.92
N HIS A 224 15.46 5.94 -5.52
CA HIS A 224 16.43 5.53 -4.52
C HIS A 224 15.77 5.61 -3.15
N GLY A 225 15.33 4.45 -2.63
CA GLY A 225 15.06 4.26 -1.22
C GLY A 225 14.03 5.21 -0.61
N GLY A 226 12.76 5.06 -0.96
CA GLY A 226 11.65 5.70 -0.25
C GLY A 226 11.61 5.29 1.22
N LEU A 227 10.69 5.88 1.98
CA LEU A 227 10.38 5.43 3.32
C LEU A 227 9.37 4.29 3.27
N ASP A 228 9.43 3.37 4.23
CA ASP A 228 8.37 2.38 4.45
C ASP A 228 7.16 3.11 5.07
N PRO A 229 6.01 3.14 4.38
CA PRO A 229 4.84 3.88 4.86
C PRO A 229 4.06 3.15 5.95
N HIS A 230 4.26 1.83 6.18
CA HIS A 230 3.41 0.98 7.00
C HIS A 230 3.67 1.12 8.50
N ALA A 231 3.86 2.36 8.98
CA ALA A 231 4.26 2.63 10.35
C ALA A 231 3.19 2.24 11.39
N TRP A 232 1.93 2.08 10.99
CA TRP A 232 0.85 1.59 11.86
C TRP A 232 1.00 0.13 12.29
N GLN A 233 1.87 -0.64 11.65
CA GLN A 233 2.17 -2.02 12.04
C GLN A 233 2.96 -2.12 13.37
N ASP A 234 3.50 -1.01 13.87
CA ASP A 234 3.99 -0.87 15.24
C ASP A 234 2.97 -0.09 16.08
N VAL A 235 2.33 -0.76 17.04
CA VAL A 235 1.30 -0.14 17.91
C VAL A 235 1.85 1.08 18.65
N SER A 236 3.14 1.13 18.95
CA SER A 236 3.74 2.28 19.61
C SER A 236 3.70 3.54 18.75
N ASN A 237 3.82 3.40 17.43
CA ASN A 237 3.67 4.51 16.48
C ASN A 237 2.22 5.01 16.43
N VAL A 238 1.23 4.12 16.55
CA VAL A 238 -0.19 4.52 16.48
C VAL A 238 -0.60 5.43 17.64
N ARG A 239 0.13 5.41 18.74
CA ARG A 239 -0.05 6.42 19.80
C ARG A 239 0.31 7.83 19.34
N LEU A 240 1.31 7.97 18.45
CA LEU A 240 1.60 9.25 17.78
C LEU A 240 0.51 9.62 16.79
N TYR A 241 -0.01 8.64 16.02
CA TYR A 241 -1.13 8.86 15.12
C TYR A 241 -2.34 9.43 15.87
N VAL A 242 -2.74 8.80 16.97
CA VAL A 242 -3.85 9.23 17.82
C VAL A 242 -3.64 10.66 18.33
N LYS A 243 -2.41 10.98 18.76
CA LYS A 243 -2.05 12.33 19.19
C LYS A 243 -2.18 13.34 18.03
N ASN A 244 -1.60 13.04 16.87
CA ASN A 244 -1.61 13.94 15.71
C ASN A 244 -3.03 14.16 15.19
N ILE A 245 -3.86 13.11 15.17
CA ILE A 245 -5.29 13.17 14.83
C ILE A 245 -6.03 14.07 15.83
N ALA A 246 -5.82 13.88 17.13
CA ALA A 246 -6.47 14.71 18.16
C ALA A 246 -6.11 16.19 18.02
N GLU A 247 -4.84 16.49 17.77
CA GLU A 247 -4.38 17.87 17.52
C GLU A 247 -5.00 18.47 16.25
N GLY A 248 -5.13 17.67 15.18
CA GLY A 248 -5.82 18.08 13.95
C GLY A 248 -7.29 18.36 14.18
N LEU A 249 -8.00 17.49 14.86
CA LEU A 249 -9.40 17.66 15.21
C LEU A 249 -9.64 18.87 16.12
N CYS A 250 -8.74 19.11 17.09
CA CYS A 250 -8.80 20.31 17.93
C CYS A 250 -8.66 21.62 17.11
N LYS A 251 -7.86 21.62 16.04
CA LYS A 251 -7.75 22.77 15.13
C LYS A 251 -8.99 22.95 14.27
N ALA A 252 -9.59 21.83 13.81
CA ALA A 252 -10.78 21.86 12.96
C ALA A 252 -12.07 22.17 13.76
N ALA A 253 -12.18 21.69 14.99
CA ALA A 253 -13.35 21.88 15.86
C ALA A 253 -12.91 22.23 17.30
N PRO A 254 -12.45 23.45 17.57
CA PRO A 254 -11.87 23.85 18.87
C PRO A 254 -12.85 23.69 20.06
N ALA A 255 -14.14 23.82 19.82
CA ALA A 255 -15.16 23.69 20.88
C ALA A 255 -15.26 22.26 21.44
N ASP A 256 -14.85 21.26 20.68
CA ASP A 256 -14.91 19.84 21.05
C ASP A 256 -13.54 19.26 21.48
N CYS A 257 -12.51 20.11 21.53
CA CYS A 257 -11.11 19.70 21.71
C CYS A 257 -10.88 18.90 23.00
N GLU A 258 -11.47 19.28 24.13
CA GLU A 258 -11.36 18.55 25.40
C GLU A 258 -11.85 17.10 25.23
N GLY A 259 -13.00 16.91 24.60
CA GLY A 259 -13.53 15.58 24.31
C GLY A 259 -12.64 14.75 23.38
N PHE A 260 -12.01 15.36 22.38
CA PHE A 260 -11.05 14.69 21.51
C PHE A 260 -9.80 14.23 22.28
N GLN A 261 -9.25 15.10 23.13
CA GLN A 261 -8.09 14.77 23.97
C GLN A 261 -8.41 13.66 24.99
N ASP A 262 -9.61 13.68 25.60
CA ASP A 262 -10.04 12.64 26.54
C ASP A 262 -10.13 11.28 25.88
N ARG A 263 -10.78 11.20 24.71
CA ARG A 263 -10.86 9.96 23.93
C ARG A 263 -9.50 9.49 23.44
N ALA A 264 -8.65 10.40 22.98
CA ALA A 264 -7.29 10.08 22.56
C ALA A 264 -6.46 9.47 23.71
N ARG A 265 -6.59 10.02 24.93
CA ARG A 265 -5.94 9.46 26.12
C ARG A 265 -6.46 8.05 26.44
N ALA A 266 -7.79 7.87 26.47
CA ALA A 266 -8.40 6.57 26.72
C ALA A 266 -7.97 5.52 25.69
N TYR A 267 -8.03 5.87 24.39
CA TYR A 267 -7.63 4.95 23.33
C TYR A 267 -6.13 4.62 23.37
N THR A 268 -5.29 5.57 23.77
CA THR A 268 -3.85 5.34 23.97
C THR A 268 -3.58 4.28 25.06
N GLU A 269 -4.38 4.19 26.12
CA GLU A 269 -4.24 3.12 27.11
C GLU A 269 -4.59 1.75 26.52
N HIS A 270 -5.65 1.64 25.71
CA HIS A 270 -5.97 0.40 24.99
C HIS A 270 -4.85 -0.03 24.02
N LEU A 271 -4.19 0.95 23.38
CA LEU A 271 -3.03 0.67 22.51
C LEU A 271 -1.82 0.15 23.32
N LYS A 272 -1.59 0.65 24.53
CA LYS A 272 -0.52 0.13 25.39
C LYS A 272 -0.79 -1.32 25.82
N GLU A 273 -2.04 -1.63 26.17
CA GLU A 273 -2.46 -3.00 26.49
C GLU A 273 -2.25 -3.92 25.30
N LEU A 274 -2.66 -3.49 24.09
CA LEU A 274 -2.47 -4.24 22.86
C LEU A 274 -0.99 -4.50 22.55
N ASP A 275 -0.12 -3.49 22.69
CA ASP A 275 1.33 -3.64 22.48
C ASP A 275 1.93 -4.71 23.40
N GLN A 276 1.51 -4.72 24.69
CA GLN A 276 1.93 -5.73 25.65
C GLN A 276 1.40 -7.13 25.29
N GLU A 277 0.13 -7.24 24.90
CA GLU A 277 -0.48 -8.50 24.44
C GLU A 277 0.34 -9.10 23.27
N ILE A 278 0.69 -8.28 22.28
CA ILE A 278 1.45 -8.73 21.12
C ILE A 278 2.85 -9.19 21.53
N ARG A 279 3.58 -8.41 22.33
CA ARG A 279 4.92 -8.78 22.82
C ARG A 279 4.91 -10.11 23.55
N MET A 280 3.99 -10.28 24.51
CA MET A 280 3.87 -11.54 25.25
C MET A 280 3.54 -12.72 24.33
N ALA A 281 2.66 -12.52 23.33
CA ALA A 281 2.29 -13.57 22.40
C ALA A 281 3.47 -14.01 21.51
N VAL A 282 4.26 -13.06 21.03
CA VAL A 282 5.43 -13.31 20.18
C VAL A 282 6.59 -13.92 20.99
N ASP A 283 6.81 -13.45 22.23
CA ASP A 283 7.88 -13.97 23.09
C ASP A 283 7.68 -15.46 23.47
N ALA A 284 6.45 -15.95 23.39
CA ALA A 284 6.14 -17.36 23.58
C ALA A 284 6.58 -18.26 22.37
N ILE A 285 7.06 -17.68 21.27
CA ILE A 285 7.55 -18.42 20.09
C ILE A 285 9.08 -18.38 20.10
N PRO A 286 9.79 -19.51 19.94
CA PRO A 286 11.25 -19.51 19.77
C PRO A 286 11.70 -18.65 18.59
N ALA A 287 12.78 -17.87 18.77
CA ALA A 287 13.22 -16.88 17.79
C ALA A 287 13.53 -17.49 16.41
N GLU A 288 14.10 -18.72 16.39
CA GLU A 288 14.41 -19.48 15.18
C GLU A 288 13.17 -19.87 14.36
N ARG A 289 11.98 -19.80 14.95
CA ARG A 289 10.72 -20.11 14.32
C ARG A 289 9.96 -18.88 13.84
N ARG A 290 10.40 -17.67 14.17
CA ARG A 290 9.72 -16.41 13.88
C ARG A 290 10.01 -15.92 12.46
N ARG A 291 9.77 -16.79 11.43
CA ARG A 291 9.96 -16.45 10.01
C ARG A 291 8.74 -16.82 9.20
N VAL A 292 8.20 -15.84 8.48
CA VAL A 292 7.01 -15.98 7.64
C VAL A 292 7.22 -15.30 6.30
N MET A 293 6.39 -15.65 5.31
CA MET A 293 6.31 -14.96 4.03
C MET A 293 4.96 -14.26 3.90
N VAL A 294 4.96 -13.05 3.36
CA VAL A 294 3.78 -12.22 3.11
C VAL A 294 3.74 -11.77 1.65
N SER A 295 2.64 -11.16 1.19
CA SER A 295 2.46 -10.75 -0.21
C SER A 295 3.37 -9.59 -0.59
N HIS A 296 3.43 -8.54 0.26
CA HIS A 296 4.33 -7.40 0.09
C HIS A 296 4.97 -6.98 1.42
N ALA A 297 5.96 -6.09 1.36
CA ALA A 297 6.79 -5.72 2.51
C ALA A 297 6.09 -4.70 3.44
N ALA A 298 4.87 -5.00 3.89
CA ALA A 298 4.08 -4.14 4.78
C ALA A 298 4.43 -4.26 6.27
N PHE A 299 5.18 -5.27 6.68
CA PHE A 299 5.35 -5.61 8.10
C PHE A 299 6.73 -5.24 8.67
N GLY A 300 7.46 -4.32 8.04
CA GLY A 300 8.78 -3.89 8.48
C GLY A 300 8.78 -3.32 9.91
N TYR A 301 7.79 -2.50 10.25
CA TYR A 301 7.64 -1.96 11.60
C TYR A 301 7.19 -3.01 12.62
N TYR A 302 6.33 -3.95 12.22
CA TYR A 302 5.97 -5.09 13.07
C TYR A 302 7.22 -5.96 13.37
N GLN A 303 8.05 -6.21 12.36
CA GLN A 303 9.32 -6.92 12.53
C GLN A 303 10.23 -6.20 13.52
N ARG A 304 10.42 -4.90 13.37
CA ARG A 304 11.24 -4.07 14.28
C ARG A 304 10.70 -4.10 15.71
N ALA A 305 9.39 -3.98 15.89
CA ALA A 305 8.76 -3.87 17.20
C ALA A 305 8.68 -5.21 17.95
N TYR A 306 8.42 -6.32 17.24
CA TYR A 306 8.04 -7.60 17.87
C TYR A 306 8.97 -8.77 17.48
N GLY A 307 9.89 -8.61 16.54
CA GLY A 307 10.92 -9.61 16.25
C GLY A 307 10.43 -10.83 15.46
N ILE A 308 9.42 -10.68 14.60
CA ILE A 308 9.05 -11.66 13.57
C ILE A 308 9.66 -11.22 12.25
N THR A 309 10.41 -12.11 11.58
CA THR A 309 10.98 -11.83 10.26
C THR A 309 9.96 -12.08 9.17
N PHE A 310 9.71 -11.07 8.36
CA PHE A 310 8.84 -11.14 7.20
C PHE A 310 9.67 -11.10 5.92
N MET A 311 9.38 -12.02 5.02
CA MET A 311 9.92 -12.07 3.66
C MET A 311 8.78 -11.77 2.69
N ALA A 312 9.04 -10.98 1.65
CA ALA A 312 8.02 -10.61 0.68
C ALA A 312 8.58 -10.61 -0.76
N PRO A 313 7.80 -11.07 -1.76
CA PRO A 313 8.19 -10.97 -3.17
C PRO A 313 8.02 -9.58 -3.75
N VAL A 314 7.14 -8.76 -3.19
CA VAL A 314 6.85 -7.38 -3.59
C VAL A 314 7.42 -6.44 -2.52
N GLY A 315 7.93 -5.29 -2.94
CA GLY A 315 8.46 -4.26 -2.05
C GLY A 315 7.37 -3.59 -1.20
N VAL A 316 7.68 -2.42 -0.65
CA VAL A 316 6.73 -1.65 0.18
C VAL A 316 5.62 -0.98 -0.63
N SER A 317 5.74 -0.89 -1.96
CA SER A 317 4.68 -0.48 -2.87
C SER A 317 4.21 -1.68 -3.68
N THR A 318 2.92 -1.75 -3.93
CA THR A 318 2.26 -2.80 -4.73
C THR A 318 2.24 -2.48 -6.24
N GLU A 319 2.86 -1.38 -6.66
CA GLU A 319 2.87 -0.92 -8.06
C GLU A 319 3.62 -1.87 -9.00
N GLU A 320 4.59 -2.64 -8.48
CA GLU A 320 5.45 -3.51 -9.29
C GLU A 320 5.21 -4.99 -9.00
N GLU A 321 5.11 -5.78 -10.05
CA GLU A 321 5.06 -7.24 -9.93
C GLU A 321 6.48 -7.83 -9.80
N PRO A 322 6.68 -8.86 -8.96
CA PRO A 322 7.99 -9.47 -8.79
C PRO A 322 8.40 -10.26 -10.03
N SER A 323 9.67 -10.14 -10.42
CA SER A 323 10.22 -10.96 -11.51
C SER A 323 10.28 -12.44 -11.13
N ALA A 324 10.27 -13.32 -12.14
CA ALA A 324 10.41 -14.77 -11.93
C ALA A 324 11.72 -15.13 -11.19
N ALA A 325 12.78 -14.37 -11.39
CA ALA A 325 14.06 -14.56 -10.71
C ALA A 325 13.96 -14.26 -9.21
N VAL A 326 13.27 -13.18 -8.82
CA VAL A 326 12.99 -12.81 -7.42
C VAL A 326 12.17 -13.92 -6.76
N VAL A 327 11.08 -14.36 -7.39
CA VAL A 327 10.22 -15.45 -6.88
C VAL A 327 11.01 -16.73 -6.65
N ALA A 328 11.83 -17.15 -7.63
CA ALA A 328 12.66 -18.35 -7.51
C ALA A 328 13.71 -18.22 -6.39
N SER A 329 14.31 -17.03 -6.22
CA SER A 329 15.26 -16.76 -5.12
C SER A 329 14.58 -16.88 -3.76
N LEU A 330 13.40 -16.27 -3.59
CA LEU A 330 12.65 -16.32 -2.34
C LEU A 330 12.19 -17.73 -1.97
N ILE A 331 11.79 -18.57 -2.95
CA ILE A 331 11.48 -19.98 -2.69
C ILE A 331 12.70 -20.73 -2.15
N ARG A 332 13.90 -20.48 -2.71
CA ARG A 332 15.15 -21.07 -2.18
C ARG A 332 15.42 -20.60 -0.75
N GLN A 333 15.37 -19.28 -0.53
CA GLN A 333 15.59 -18.69 0.80
C GLN A 333 14.57 -19.20 1.82
N ALA A 334 13.28 -19.27 1.46
CA ALA A 334 12.25 -19.80 2.34
C ALA A 334 12.51 -21.25 2.74
N ARG A 335 13.05 -22.07 1.82
CA ARG A 335 13.46 -23.45 2.10
C ARG A 335 14.66 -23.51 3.03
N GLU A 336 15.72 -22.74 2.77
CA GLU A 336 16.94 -22.67 3.56
C GLU A 336 16.66 -22.14 4.98
N GLN A 337 15.87 -21.10 5.07
CA GLN A 337 15.53 -20.47 6.35
C GLN A 337 14.37 -21.16 7.09
N LYS A 338 13.83 -22.24 6.52
CA LYS A 338 12.74 -23.04 7.11
C LYS A 338 11.51 -22.20 7.45
N VAL A 339 11.09 -21.35 6.50
CA VAL A 339 9.84 -20.55 6.63
C VAL A 339 8.68 -21.50 6.85
N GLN A 340 7.87 -21.23 7.88
CA GLN A 340 6.81 -22.14 8.33
C GLN A 340 5.43 -21.75 7.84
N ALA A 341 5.23 -20.47 7.47
CA ALA A 341 3.93 -19.98 7.05
C ALA A 341 4.02 -18.92 5.96
N PHE A 342 3.01 -18.89 5.12
CA PHE A 342 2.79 -17.95 4.04
C PHE A 342 1.46 -17.27 4.26
N PHE A 343 1.44 -15.95 4.22
CA PHE A 343 0.23 -15.17 4.43
C PHE A 343 -0.02 -14.23 3.26
N PHE A 344 -1.16 -14.39 2.60
CA PHE A 344 -1.65 -13.40 1.66
C PHE A 344 -2.44 -12.33 2.41
N GLU A 345 -2.53 -11.16 1.81
CA GLU A 345 -3.29 -10.06 2.38
C GLU A 345 -4.68 -10.01 1.77
N ASN A 346 -5.65 -9.55 2.56
CA ASN A 346 -7.07 -9.54 2.20
C ASN A 346 -7.40 -8.76 0.91
N ASN A 347 -6.54 -7.79 0.52
CA ASN A 347 -6.66 -6.99 -0.70
C ASN A 347 -5.71 -7.43 -1.82
N SER A 348 -4.97 -8.54 -1.66
CA SER A 348 -3.99 -9.03 -2.64
C SER A 348 -4.45 -10.30 -3.34
N ASP A 349 -3.93 -10.54 -4.56
CA ASP A 349 -4.15 -11.81 -5.27
C ASP A 349 -3.35 -12.96 -4.61
N PRO A 350 -4.02 -13.96 -4.04
CA PRO A 350 -3.33 -15.02 -3.29
C PRO A 350 -2.62 -16.05 -4.20
N ARG A 351 -2.79 -15.98 -5.52
CA ARG A 351 -2.31 -17.03 -6.45
C ARG A 351 -0.80 -17.19 -6.43
N LEU A 352 -0.06 -16.08 -6.45
CA LEU A 352 1.41 -16.10 -6.43
C LEU A 352 1.89 -16.79 -5.15
N LEU A 353 1.44 -16.35 -4.00
CA LEU A 353 1.88 -16.84 -2.71
C LEU A 353 1.49 -18.31 -2.48
N LYS A 354 0.29 -18.71 -2.90
CA LYS A 354 -0.16 -20.12 -2.88
C LYS A 354 0.71 -21.00 -3.76
N ARG A 355 1.12 -20.50 -4.94
CA ARG A 355 2.05 -21.23 -5.82
C ARG A 355 3.43 -21.36 -5.16
N MET A 356 3.99 -20.28 -4.60
CA MET A 356 5.26 -20.35 -3.87
C MET A 356 5.19 -21.34 -2.70
N ALA A 357 4.11 -21.33 -1.93
CA ALA A 357 3.90 -22.25 -0.82
C ALA A 357 3.83 -23.72 -1.28
N SER A 358 3.27 -23.98 -2.45
CA SER A 358 3.18 -25.37 -3.01
C SER A 358 4.54 -25.98 -3.37
N GLU A 359 5.58 -25.16 -3.58
CA GLU A 359 6.96 -25.61 -3.81
C GLU A 359 7.69 -26.06 -2.52
N LEU A 360 7.06 -25.85 -1.38
CA LEU A 360 7.58 -26.17 -0.06
C LEU A 360 6.73 -27.25 0.62
N LYS A 361 7.36 -28.02 1.51
CA LYS A 361 6.65 -29.04 2.28
C LYS A 361 6.26 -28.47 3.65
N ASN A 362 5.07 -28.82 4.10
CA ASN A 362 4.63 -28.56 5.48
C ASN A 362 4.59 -27.08 5.87
N VAL A 363 4.18 -26.21 4.93
CA VAL A 363 3.92 -24.79 5.23
C VAL A 363 2.43 -24.55 5.45
N THR A 364 2.13 -23.66 6.39
CA THR A 364 0.76 -23.15 6.62
C THR A 364 0.50 -21.99 5.67
N VAL A 365 -0.70 -21.94 5.08
CA VAL A 365 -1.14 -20.77 4.29
C VAL A 365 -2.31 -20.13 5.03
N GLY A 366 -2.26 -18.82 5.18
CA GLY A 366 -3.28 -18.04 5.89
C GLY A 366 -3.48 -16.66 5.29
N GLU A 367 -4.30 -15.86 5.96
CA GLU A 367 -4.61 -14.48 5.59
C GLU A 367 -4.22 -13.52 6.72
N LEU A 368 -3.69 -12.35 6.37
CA LEU A 368 -3.45 -11.22 7.26
C LEU A 368 -4.11 -9.97 6.68
N TYR A 369 -4.29 -8.97 7.53
CA TYR A 369 -4.75 -7.65 7.17
C TYR A 369 -3.57 -6.66 7.29
N ALA A 370 -3.18 -6.04 6.18
CA ALA A 370 -2.07 -5.07 6.15
C ALA A 370 -2.59 -3.64 5.97
N ASP A 371 -3.16 -3.34 4.81
CA ASP A 371 -3.52 -2.00 4.37
C ASP A 371 -5.02 -1.72 4.41
N SER A 372 -5.83 -2.74 4.59
CA SER A 372 -7.28 -2.58 4.72
C SER A 372 -7.83 -3.41 5.87
N LEU A 373 -8.93 -2.96 6.44
CA LEU A 373 -9.67 -3.69 7.47
C LEU A 373 -10.60 -4.73 6.85
N SER A 374 -11.16 -5.62 7.65
CA SER A 374 -12.27 -6.45 7.22
C SER A 374 -13.57 -5.63 7.17
N PRO A 375 -14.57 -6.05 6.37
CA PRO A 375 -15.90 -5.47 6.44
C PRO A 375 -16.45 -5.47 7.86
N LEU A 376 -17.38 -4.57 8.13
CA LEU A 376 -18.06 -4.47 9.44
C LEU A 376 -18.66 -5.82 9.86
N GLY A 377 -18.34 -6.24 11.08
CA GLY A 377 -18.71 -7.57 11.60
C GLY A 377 -17.75 -8.69 11.22
N GLY A 378 -16.72 -8.42 10.44
CA GLY A 378 -15.59 -9.32 10.18
C GLY A 378 -14.57 -9.34 11.34
N PRO A 379 -13.53 -10.16 11.21
CA PRO A 379 -12.59 -10.42 12.32
C PRO A 379 -11.60 -9.29 12.59
N ALA A 380 -11.46 -8.33 11.69
CA ALA A 380 -10.49 -7.23 11.71
C ALA A 380 -11.17 -5.91 11.30
N SER A 381 -12.34 -5.62 11.90
CA SER A 381 -13.19 -4.48 11.52
C SER A 381 -12.77 -3.13 12.13
N ASP A 382 -11.78 -3.12 12.98
CA ASP A 382 -11.12 -1.97 13.58
C ASP A 382 -9.64 -2.24 13.78
N TYR A 383 -8.85 -1.21 14.06
CA TYR A 383 -7.40 -1.33 14.18
C TYR A 383 -6.96 -2.34 15.25
N ILE A 384 -7.54 -2.28 16.46
CA ILE A 384 -7.19 -3.18 17.56
C ILE A 384 -7.54 -4.63 17.22
N SER A 385 -8.72 -4.84 16.65
CA SER A 385 -9.18 -6.18 16.19
C SER A 385 -8.28 -6.73 15.08
N MET A 386 -7.84 -5.88 14.14
CA MET A 386 -6.90 -6.24 13.08
C MET A 386 -5.58 -6.73 13.66
N MET A 387 -4.96 -5.98 14.55
CA MET A 387 -3.67 -6.34 15.15
C MET A 387 -3.78 -7.62 16.01
N ARG A 388 -4.87 -7.80 16.74
CA ARG A 388 -5.15 -9.03 17.50
C ARG A 388 -5.37 -10.23 16.57
N PHE A 389 -6.12 -10.05 15.48
CA PHE A 389 -6.34 -11.11 14.49
C PHE A 389 -5.03 -11.55 13.85
N ASN A 390 -4.25 -10.59 13.36
CA ASN A 390 -2.95 -10.84 12.73
C ASN A 390 -2.00 -11.58 13.70
N THR A 391 -1.87 -11.07 14.91
CA THR A 391 -1.02 -11.69 15.95
C THR A 391 -1.47 -13.12 16.23
N ARG A 392 -2.76 -13.36 16.46
CA ARG A 392 -3.28 -14.71 16.71
C ARG A 392 -3.03 -15.65 15.53
N THR A 393 -3.24 -15.18 14.31
CA THR A 393 -3.02 -15.96 13.09
C THR A 393 -1.55 -16.34 12.92
N LEU A 394 -0.64 -15.39 13.10
CA LEU A 394 0.81 -15.62 13.12
C LEU A 394 1.20 -16.64 14.19
N MET A 395 0.75 -16.45 15.44
CA MET A 395 1.09 -17.35 16.56
C MET A 395 0.59 -18.78 16.34
N ASN A 396 -0.63 -18.94 15.79
CA ASN A 396 -1.17 -20.27 15.50
C ASN A 396 -0.33 -21.00 14.45
N ALA A 397 0.07 -20.31 13.39
CA ALA A 397 0.92 -20.89 12.35
C ALA A 397 2.32 -21.23 12.87
N LEU A 398 2.94 -20.34 13.65
CA LEU A 398 4.30 -20.51 14.18
C LEU A 398 4.39 -21.53 15.34
N ARG A 399 3.28 -21.81 16.04
CA ARG A 399 3.20 -22.89 17.05
C ARG A 399 2.97 -24.25 16.44
N ALA A 400 2.36 -24.33 15.26
CA ALA A 400 2.10 -25.60 14.60
C ALA A 400 3.40 -26.40 14.40
N GLN A 401 3.44 -27.64 14.86
CA GLN A 401 4.55 -28.55 14.60
C GLN A 401 4.52 -28.90 13.10
N PRO A 402 5.63 -28.87 12.38
CA PRO A 402 5.67 -29.43 11.04
C PRO A 402 5.30 -30.93 11.13
N LYS A 403 4.26 -31.31 10.40
CA LYS A 403 3.81 -32.70 10.28
C LYS A 403 4.83 -33.55 9.50
#